data_913d607af72e0527190c033c81ef6c78
#
_entry.id   913d607af72e0527190c033c81ef6c78
#
_cell.length_a   1.000
_cell.length_b   1.000
_cell.length_c   1.000
_cell.angle_alpha   90.00
_cell.angle_beta   90.00
_cell.angle_gamma   90.00
#
_symmetry.space_group_name_H-M   'P 1'
#
loop_
_entity.id
_entity.type
_entity.pdbx_description
1 polymer ?
#
loop_
_entity_poly.entity_id
_entity_poly.type
_entity_poly.pdbx_seq_one_letter_code
_entity_poly.pdbx_strand_id
1 'polypeptide(L)'
;SVVCNMFTQDVTVWGRKPVYGVVTSTPPHLSTPEDAKKAKDFDSILIDTGLSKEEVEKLISRGDRITVKCPHGELENGRIFGAALDDRAGCAVIIRAARLVAESKDRPSVKLLFSGQEETGGDGAVTGSYNLVADECLSVDVSFADAPDMPSEKCGKLNKGPMIGIAPVLDYRISQKLKETAEAKKIPYQLEIMGDSTGTNADDIAISKGGIRTGLVSVPQRNMHTGVEIISLEDVENSAKLIAEYILGGGLDA
;
A
#
# COMPACT_ATOMS: atom_id res chain seq x y z
N SER A 1 -7.42 -13.08 -8.60
CA SER A 1 -8.29 -12.15 -9.29
C SER A 1 -9.23 -11.47 -8.30
N VAL A 2 -9.36 -10.17 -8.37
CA VAL A 2 -10.15 -9.29 -7.48
C VAL A 2 -11.63 -9.66 -7.44
N VAL A 3 -12.13 -10.32 -8.48
CA VAL A 3 -13.54 -10.64 -8.68
C VAL A 3 -14.14 -11.54 -7.58
N CYS A 4 -13.38 -12.51 -7.10
CA CYS A 4 -13.90 -13.43 -6.06
C CYS A 4 -14.20 -12.73 -4.73
N ASN A 5 -13.52 -11.63 -4.43
CA ASN A 5 -13.68 -10.89 -3.17
C ASN A 5 -14.82 -9.85 -3.23
N MET A 6 -15.43 -9.63 -4.40
CA MET A 6 -16.47 -8.62 -4.58
C MET A 6 -17.88 -9.14 -4.33
N PHE A 7 -18.13 -10.45 -4.43
CA PHE A 7 -19.48 -10.99 -4.24
C PHE A 7 -20.00 -10.77 -2.84
N THR A 8 -21.29 -10.47 -2.73
CA THR A 8 -22.00 -10.16 -1.49
C THR A 8 -21.57 -8.86 -0.81
N GLN A 9 -20.70 -8.07 -1.44
CA GLN A 9 -20.27 -6.79 -0.87
C GLN A 9 -21.32 -5.70 -1.09
N ASP A 10 -21.47 -4.87 -0.08
CA ASP A 10 -22.22 -3.62 -0.16
C ASP A 10 -21.43 -2.61 -0.98
N VAL A 11 -22.10 -1.89 -1.86
CA VAL A 11 -21.48 -0.84 -2.68
C VAL A 11 -22.26 0.45 -2.63
N THR A 12 -21.56 1.54 -2.97
CA THR A 12 -22.18 2.82 -3.29
C THR A 12 -21.84 3.20 -4.73
N VAL A 13 -22.87 3.37 -5.55
CA VAL A 13 -22.75 3.93 -6.90
C VAL A 13 -22.86 5.45 -6.81
N TRP A 14 -21.83 6.17 -7.24
CA TRP A 14 -21.73 7.63 -7.17
C TRP A 14 -22.28 8.28 -8.45
N GLY A 15 -23.59 8.13 -8.67
CA GLY A 15 -24.30 8.79 -9.75
C GLY A 15 -24.71 10.22 -9.37
N ARG A 16 -25.85 10.71 -9.90
CA ARG A 16 -26.39 12.06 -9.55
C ARG A 16 -26.60 12.24 -8.05
N LYS A 17 -26.87 11.17 -7.37
CA LYS A 17 -26.81 11.03 -5.90
C LYS A 17 -26.25 9.66 -5.56
N PRO A 18 -25.72 9.44 -4.36
CA PRO A 18 -25.28 8.12 -3.93
C PRO A 18 -26.44 7.12 -3.97
N VAL A 19 -26.23 5.98 -4.65
CA VAL A 19 -27.20 4.88 -4.71
C VAL A 19 -26.56 3.67 -4.06
N TYR A 20 -27.24 3.10 -3.08
CA TYR A 20 -26.84 1.85 -2.45
C TYR A 20 -27.11 0.68 -3.39
N GLY A 21 -26.24 -0.32 -3.36
CA GLY A 21 -26.42 -1.57 -4.07
C GLY A 21 -25.65 -2.71 -3.44
N VAL A 22 -25.90 -3.91 -3.88
CA VAL A 22 -25.18 -5.11 -3.47
C VAL A 22 -24.62 -5.83 -4.70
N VAL A 23 -23.39 -6.32 -4.58
CA VAL A 23 -22.76 -7.07 -5.67
C VAL A 23 -23.35 -8.47 -5.73
N THR A 24 -23.91 -8.82 -6.87
CA THR A 24 -24.57 -10.12 -7.10
C THR A 24 -23.90 -10.90 -8.23
N SER A 25 -24.16 -12.17 -8.28
CA SER A 25 -23.78 -13.04 -9.38
C SER A 25 -24.83 -14.11 -9.60
N THR A 26 -24.67 -14.90 -10.65
CA THR A 26 -25.52 -16.08 -10.90
C THR A 26 -25.52 -16.99 -9.68
N PRO A 27 -26.69 -17.29 -9.09
CA PRO A 27 -26.76 -18.15 -7.91
C PRO A 27 -26.33 -19.59 -8.25
N PRO A 28 -25.83 -20.35 -7.25
CA PRO A 28 -25.26 -21.69 -7.49
C PRO A 28 -26.20 -22.68 -8.22
N HIS A 29 -27.51 -22.61 -7.95
CA HIS A 29 -28.49 -23.50 -8.56
C HIS A 29 -28.78 -23.19 -10.06
N LEU A 30 -28.32 -22.03 -10.55
CA LEU A 30 -28.37 -21.62 -11.96
C LEU A 30 -26.99 -21.71 -12.63
N SER A 31 -25.96 -22.12 -11.91
CA SER A 31 -24.60 -22.28 -12.40
C SER A 31 -24.34 -23.73 -12.81
N THR A 32 -23.55 -23.93 -13.86
CA THR A 32 -23.08 -25.29 -14.21
C THR A 32 -21.92 -25.72 -13.30
N PRO A 33 -21.61 -27.03 -13.16
CA PRO A 33 -20.45 -27.50 -12.43
C PRO A 33 -19.10 -26.96 -12.97
N GLU A 34 -19.08 -26.57 -14.24
CA GLU A 34 -17.90 -25.97 -14.89
C GLU A 34 -17.77 -24.48 -14.52
N ASP A 35 -18.90 -23.75 -14.42
CA ASP A 35 -18.90 -22.35 -13.96
C ASP A 35 -18.46 -22.23 -12.49
N ALA A 36 -18.78 -23.22 -11.66
CA ALA A 36 -18.39 -23.24 -10.25
C ALA A 36 -16.87 -23.39 -10.05
N LYS A 37 -16.15 -23.87 -11.05
CA LYS A 37 -14.67 -24.06 -11.02
C LYS A 37 -13.88 -22.90 -11.58
N LYS A 38 -14.54 -21.93 -12.21
CA LYS A 38 -13.89 -20.75 -12.83
C LYS A 38 -14.19 -19.51 -12.02
N ALA A 39 -13.14 -18.68 -11.81
CA ALA A 39 -13.37 -17.32 -11.37
C ALA A 39 -14.23 -16.60 -12.43
N LYS A 40 -15.30 -15.93 -12.00
CA LYS A 40 -16.16 -15.19 -12.91
C LYS A 40 -15.41 -13.98 -13.46
N ASP A 41 -15.63 -13.65 -14.72
CA ASP A 41 -15.11 -12.45 -15.34
C ASP A 41 -15.78 -11.20 -14.76
N PHE A 42 -15.06 -10.10 -14.76
CA PHE A 42 -15.53 -8.82 -14.24
C PHE A 42 -16.84 -8.38 -14.92
N ASP A 43 -16.98 -8.63 -16.22
CA ASP A 43 -18.17 -8.30 -17.02
C ASP A 43 -19.43 -9.10 -16.61
N SER A 44 -19.27 -10.15 -15.82
CA SER A 44 -20.38 -10.96 -15.29
C SER A 44 -20.91 -10.50 -13.94
N ILE A 45 -20.28 -9.49 -13.34
CA ILE A 45 -20.68 -8.93 -12.04
C ILE A 45 -21.88 -8.00 -12.26
N LEU A 46 -22.88 -8.15 -11.44
CA LEU A 46 -24.07 -7.30 -11.41
C LEU A 46 -24.17 -6.60 -10.06
N ILE A 47 -24.74 -5.40 -10.07
CA ILE A 47 -25.09 -4.66 -8.86
C ILE A 47 -26.60 -4.53 -8.81
N ASP A 48 -27.20 -5.15 -7.81
CA ASP A 48 -28.62 -4.99 -7.54
C ASP A 48 -28.81 -3.76 -6.64
N THR A 49 -29.58 -2.80 -7.15
CA THR A 49 -29.93 -1.56 -6.43
C THR A 49 -31.38 -1.58 -5.95
N GLY A 50 -32.16 -2.59 -6.30
CA GLY A 50 -33.61 -2.64 -6.04
C GLY A 50 -34.44 -1.60 -6.81
N LEU A 51 -33.81 -0.84 -7.72
CA LEU A 51 -34.48 0.18 -8.54
C LEU A 51 -34.96 -0.38 -9.86
N SER A 52 -36.02 0.20 -10.42
CA SER A 52 -36.43 -0.06 -11.81
C SER A 52 -35.39 0.48 -12.80
N LYS A 53 -35.42 -0.02 -14.04
CA LYS A 53 -34.54 0.45 -15.11
C LYS A 53 -34.66 1.97 -15.33
N GLU A 54 -35.87 2.49 -15.31
CA GLU A 54 -36.16 3.92 -15.52
C GLU A 54 -35.60 4.78 -14.39
N GLU A 55 -35.60 4.26 -13.16
CA GLU A 55 -35.00 4.94 -12.00
C GLU A 55 -33.50 4.91 -12.06
N VAL A 56 -32.90 3.77 -12.42
CA VAL A 56 -31.45 3.65 -12.61
C VAL A 56 -30.95 4.61 -13.67
N GLU A 57 -31.59 4.65 -14.87
CA GLU A 57 -31.21 5.53 -15.97
C GLU A 57 -31.30 7.03 -15.61
N LYS A 58 -32.17 7.39 -14.67
CA LYS A 58 -32.25 8.77 -14.16
C LYS A 58 -31.14 9.15 -13.19
N LEU A 59 -30.61 8.18 -12.46
CA LEU A 59 -29.69 8.41 -11.35
C LEU A 59 -28.25 8.06 -11.67
N ILE A 60 -28.03 7.05 -12.53
CA ILE A 60 -26.73 6.44 -12.79
C ILE A 60 -26.43 6.53 -14.27
N SER A 61 -25.21 6.88 -14.59
CA SER A 61 -24.66 6.94 -15.95
C SER A 61 -23.49 5.97 -16.10
N ARG A 62 -23.22 5.51 -17.31
CA ARG A 62 -22.00 4.76 -17.60
C ARG A 62 -20.77 5.61 -17.27
N GLY A 63 -19.83 5.03 -16.56
CA GLY A 63 -18.63 5.71 -16.07
C GLY A 63 -18.75 6.28 -14.65
N ASP A 64 -19.93 6.22 -14.01
CA ASP A 64 -20.07 6.57 -12.61
C ASP A 64 -19.25 5.62 -11.74
N ARG A 65 -18.56 6.18 -10.75
CA ARG A 65 -17.70 5.42 -9.86
C ARG A 65 -18.50 4.57 -8.89
N ILE A 66 -17.94 3.43 -8.55
CA ILE A 66 -18.52 2.50 -7.57
C ILE A 66 -17.47 2.25 -6.50
N THR A 67 -17.86 2.39 -5.25
CA THR A 67 -17.00 2.07 -4.10
C THR A 67 -17.61 0.96 -3.28
N VAL A 68 -16.77 -0.03 -2.93
CA VAL A 68 -17.15 -1.10 -2.01
C VAL A 68 -17.15 -0.55 -0.58
N LYS A 69 -18.15 -0.90 0.21
CA LYS A 69 -18.17 -0.63 1.65
C LYS A 69 -17.33 -1.67 2.37
N CYS A 70 -16.11 -1.29 2.68
CA CYS A 70 -15.22 -2.15 3.43
C CYS A 70 -15.33 -1.88 4.92
N PRO A 71 -15.40 -2.93 5.76
CA PRO A 71 -15.32 -2.76 7.20
C PRO A 71 -13.92 -2.30 7.61
N HIS A 72 -13.82 -1.63 8.75
CA HIS A 72 -12.56 -1.25 9.35
C HIS A 72 -12.68 -1.33 10.88
N GLY A 73 -11.56 -1.51 11.54
CA GLY A 73 -11.55 -1.59 13.00
C GLY A 73 -10.21 -2.05 13.56
N GLU A 74 -10.25 -2.34 14.85
CA GLU A 74 -9.11 -2.82 15.60
C GLU A 74 -9.20 -4.33 15.83
N LEU A 75 -8.06 -4.98 15.83
CA LEU A 75 -7.87 -6.38 16.17
C LEU A 75 -6.95 -6.50 17.38
N GLU A 76 -6.91 -7.67 17.97
CA GLU A 76 -5.99 -7.96 19.07
C GLU A 76 -4.51 -7.73 18.68
N ASN A 77 -3.67 -7.49 19.67
CA ASN A 77 -2.22 -7.26 19.54
C ASN A 77 -1.86 -5.98 18.76
N GLY A 78 -2.64 -4.91 18.90
CA GLY A 78 -2.35 -3.61 18.29
C GLY A 78 -2.43 -3.60 16.76
N ARG A 79 -3.23 -4.49 16.20
CA ARG A 79 -3.47 -4.56 14.75
C ARG A 79 -4.72 -3.81 14.38
N ILE A 80 -4.73 -3.27 13.18
CA ILE A 80 -5.92 -2.66 12.57
C ILE A 80 -6.20 -3.33 11.24
N PHE A 81 -7.45 -3.28 10.83
CA PHE A 81 -7.86 -3.73 9.50
C PHE A 81 -8.72 -2.68 8.79
N GLY A 82 -8.65 -2.68 7.48
CA GLY A 82 -9.43 -1.81 6.61
C GLY A 82 -9.01 -1.96 5.16
N ALA A 83 -9.74 -1.30 4.27
CA ALA A 83 -9.34 -1.22 2.87
C ALA A 83 -8.30 -0.12 2.65
N ALA A 84 -7.52 -0.24 1.59
CA ALA A 84 -6.55 0.77 1.16
C ALA A 84 -5.60 1.22 2.30
N LEU A 85 -5.19 0.30 3.18
CA LEU A 85 -4.03 0.49 4.03
C LEU A 85 -2.74 0.47 3.19
N ASP A 86 -2.80 -0.17 2.06
CA ASP A 86 -1.97 -0.01 0.88
C ASP A 86 -2.45 1.21 0.05
N ASP A 87 -1.71 2.39 -0.03
CA ASP A 87 -0.60 2.65 0.89
C ASP A 87 -0.91 3.85 1.80
N ARG A 88 -2.05 3.87 2.47
CA ARG A 88 -2.31 4.86 3.52
C ARG A 88 -1.46 4.62 4.77
N ALA A 89 -0.96 3.40 4.96
CA ALA A 89 -0.03 3.09 6.03
C ALA A 89 1.30 3.81 5.82
N GLY A 90 1.88 3.75 4.63
CA GLY A 90 3.08 4.50 4.27
C GLY A 90 2.87 6.01 4.34
N CYS A 91 1.71 6.51 3.93
CA CYS A 91 1.37 7.93 4.15
C CYS A 91 1.44 8.31 5.63
N ALA A 92 0.92 7.47 6.53
CA ALA A 92 0.98 7.72 7.97
C ALA A 92 2.42 7.65 8.50
N VAL A 93 3.22 6.69 8.01
CA VAL A 93 4.67 6.58 8.31
C VAL A 93 5.40 7.86 7.93
N ILE A 94 5.22 8.36 6.70
CA ILE A 94 5.88 9.57 6.20
C ILE A 94 5.51 10.79 7.06
N ILE A 95 4.22 10.98 7.37
CA ILE A 95 3.76 12.09 8.22
C ILE A 95 4.35 11.97 9.62
N ARG A 96 4.39 10.78 10.20
CA ARG A 96 4.94 10.55 11.54
C ARG A 96 6.45 10.77 11.58
N ALA A 97 7.19 10.27 10.59
CA ALA A 97 8.63 10.50 10.45
C ALA A 97 8.95 11.99 10.32
N ALA A 98 8.19 12.70 9.48
CA ALA A 98 8.38 14.15 9.31
C ALA A 98 8.15 14.93 10.62
N ARG A 99 7.17 14.53 11.43
CA ARG A 99 6.95 15.13 12.75
C ARG A 99 8.13 14.89 13.68
N LEU A 100 8.65 13.67 13.74
CA LEU A 100 9.82 13.33 14.55
C LEU A 100 11.06 14.13 14.10
N VAL A 101 11.31 14.25 12.81
CA VAL A 101 12.40 15.08 12.27
C VAL A 101 12.21 16.55 12.63
N ALA A 102 10.97 17.06 12.56
CA ALA A 102 10.66 18.46 12.84
C ALA A 102 10.91 18.86 14.32
N GLU A 103 10.91 17.90 15.25
CA GLU A 103 11.24 18.12 16.66
C GLU A 103 12.73 18.40 16.90
N SER A 104 13.62 18.01 15.96
CA SER A 104 15.05 18.28 16.04
C SER A 104 15.38 19.72 15.62
N LYS A 105 16.36 20.34 16.31
CA LYS A 105 16.89 21.66 15.94
C LYS A 105 17.81 21.60 14.72
N ASP A 106 18.61 20.54 14.66
CA ASP A 106 19.60 20.30 13.58
C ASP A 106 19.00 19.24 12.62
N ARG A 107 18.12 19.69 11.72
CA ARG A 107 17.44 18.81 10.75
C ARG A 107 17.84 19.18 9.33
N PRO A 108 18.04 18.18 8.47
CA PRO A 108 18.26 18.42 7.05
C PRO A 108 16.97 18.92 6.37
N SER A 109 17.12 19.42 5.13
CA SER A 109 15.97 19.72 4.27
C SER A 109 15.31 18.43 3.81
N VAL A 110 14.02 18.27 4.09
CA VAL A 110 13.23 17.10 3.71
C VAL A 110 12.06 17.52 2.85
N LYS A 111 11.83 16.77 1.78
CA LYS A 111 10.66 16.91 0.93
C LYS A 111 9.80 15.67 1.05
N LEU A 112 8.50 15.84 1.17
CA LEU A 112 7.52 14.76 1.24
C LEU A 112 6.78 14.71 -0.09
N LEU A 113 6.79 13.55 -0.73
CA LEU A 113 6.04 13.29 -1.95
C LEU A 113 4.96 12.26 -1.66
N PHE A 114 3.70 12.65 -1.78
CA PHE A 114 2.54 11.77 -1.78
C PHE A 114 2.08 11.65 -3.22
N SER A 115 2.50 10.59 -3.88
CA SER A 115 2.20 10.35 -5.29
C SER A 115 0.84 9.68 -5.47
N GLY A 116 0.17 9.99 -6.56
CA GLY A 116 -1.03 9.28 -6.99
C GLY A 116 -0.70 8.23 -8.05
N GLN A 117 -1.67 7.34 -8.32
CA GLN A 117 -1.60 6.36 -9.41
C GLN A 117 -0.47 5.32 -9.26
N GLU A 118 -0.05 5.01 -8.04
CA GLU A 118 0.93 3.96 -7.79
C GLU A 118 0.42 2.62 -8.33
N GLU A 119 -0.77 2.21 -7.92
CA GLU A 119 -1.48 0.96 -8.27
C GLU A 119 -1.82 0.80 -9.77
N THR A 120 -1.63 1.85 -10.54
CA THR A 120 -2.02 1.89 -11.96
C THR A 120 -0.88 2.28 -12.91
N GLY A 121 0.37 2.26 -12.43
CA GLY A 121 1.54 2.48 -13.25
C GLY A 121 2.56 3.50 -12.77
N GLY A 122 2.47 3.99 -11.53
CA GLY A 122 3.49 4.83 -10.91
C GLY A 122 3.60 6.26 -11.44
N ASP A 123 2.67 6.73 -12.28
CA ASP A 123 2.73 8.03 -12.97
C ASP A 123 2.96 9.21 -12.03
N GLY A 124 2.41 9.15 -10.81
CA GLY A 124 2.59 10.18 -9.81
C GLY A 124 4.01 10.24 -9.26
N ALA A 125 4.69 9.10 -9.13
CA ALA A 125 6.09 9.02 -8.71
C ALA A 125 7.01 9.57 -9.81
N VAL A 126 6.79 9.14 -11.06
CA VAL A 126 7.53 9.63 -12.24
C VAL A 126 7.46 11.15 -12.36
N THR A 127 6.25 11.69 -12.38
CA THR A 127 6.03 13.14 -12.61
C THR A 127 6.40 13.97 -11.40
N GLY A 128 6.12 13.49 -10.20
CA GLY A 128 6.42 14.17 -8.93
C GLY A 128 7.92 14.26 -8.68
N SER A 129 8.66 13.18 -8.86
CA SER A 129 10.11 13.14 -8.66
C SER A 129 10.87 13.91 -9.73
N TYR A 130 10.30 14.08 -10.93
CA TYR A 130 10.95 14.80 -12.02
C TYR A 130 11.36 16.23 -11.64
N ASN A 131 10.58 16.94 -10.86
CA ASN A 131 10.88 18.32 -10.43
C ASN A 131 11.53 18.39 -9.04
N LEU A 132 11.67 17.27 -8.34
CA LEU A 132 12.39 17.26 -7.07
C LEU A 132 13.89 17.26 -7.28
N VAL A 133 14.57 18.11 -6.52
CA VAL A 133 16.03 18.03 -6.34
C VAL A 133 16.24 17.36 -4.99
N ALA A 134 16.77 16.14 -5.00
CA ALA A 134 17.06 15.35 -3.83
C ALA A 134 18.32 14.52 -4.08
N ASP A 135 19.15 14.36 -3.06
CA ASP A 135 20.36 13.54 -3.10
C ASP A 135 20.00 12.07 -2.88
N GLU A 136 18.99 11.84 -2.03
CA GLU A 136 18.49 10.52 -1.64
C GLU A 136 16.96 10.52 -1.55
N CYS A 137 16.36 9.35 -1.74
CA CYS A 137 14.96 9.09 -1.53
C CYS A 137 14.79 7.85 -0.65
N LEU A 138 13.88 7.91 0.31
CA LEU A 138 13.33 6.74 0.96
C LEU A 138 11.89 6.58 0.48
N SER A 139 11.65 5.56 -0.33
CA SER A 139 10.31 5.12 -0.68
C SER A 139 9.71 4.38 0.51
N VAL A 140 8.43 4.60 0.75
CA VAL A 140 7.69 3.91 1.80
C VAL A 140 6.48 3.27 1.16
N ASP A 141 6.28 2.00 1.48
CA ASP A 141 5.19 1.21 0.95
C ASP A 141 4.77 0.14 1.98
N VAL A 142 3.87 -0.73 1.62
CA VAL A 142 3.59 -1.96 2.35
C VAL A 142 4.23 -3.15 1.63
N SER A 143 4.39 -4.27 2.31
CA SER A 143 4.80 -5.53 1.69
C SER A 143 4.22 -6.73 2.40
N PHE A 144 4.32 -7.91 1.78
CA PHE A 144 3.67 -9.12 2.24
C PHE A 144 4.11 -9.53 3.64
N ALA A 145 3.17 -9.67 4.56
CA ALA A 145 3.36 -10.35 5.83
C ALA A 145 2.92 -11.80 5.74
N ASP A 146 3.46 -12.63 6.64
CA ASP A 146 3.16 -14.04 6.76
C ASP A 146 1.66 -14.31 6.86
N ALA A 147 1.15 -15.20 6.02
CA ALA A 147 -0.23 -15.67 6.00
C ALA A 147 -0.24 -17.16 5.59
N PRO A 148 -1.32 -17.90 5.84
CA PRO A 148 -1.46 -19.24 5.31
C PRO A 148 -1.21 -19.27 3.80
N ASP A 149 -0.50 -20.30 3.34
CA ASP A 149 -0.15 -20.54 1.93
C ASP A 149 0.83 -19.53 1.30
N MET A 150 1.41 -18.61 2.09
CA MET A 150 2.48 -17.74 1.62
C MET A 150 3.86 -18.33 1.93
N PRO A 151 4.82 -18.29 0.98
CA PRO A 151 6.20 -18.69 1.23
C PRO A 151 6.84 -17.83 2.32
N SER A 152 7.23 -18.43 3.44
CA SER A 152 7.74 -17.70 4.61
C SER A 152 9.02 -16.90 4.34
N GLU A 153 9.83 -17.34 3.37
CA GLU A 153 11.06 -16.67 2.94
C GLU A 153 10.84 -15.40 2.13
N LYS A 154 9.60 -15.17 1.67
CA LYS A 154 9.20 -13.99 0.90
C LYS A 154 8.34 -13.02 1.69
N CYS A 155 8.12 -13.28 2.97
CA CYS A 155 7.20 -12.53 3.79
C CYS A 155 7.86 -12.02 5.06
N GLY A 156 7.53 -10.78 5.42
CA GLY A 156 7.79 -10.27 6.77
C GLY A 156 6.78 -10.83 7.77
N LYS A 157 6.92 -10.43 9.01
CA LYS A 157 6.02 -10.80 10.11
C LYS A 157 5.45 -9.56 10.76
N LEU A 158 4.16 -9.55 11.05
CA LEU A 158 3.54 -8.47 11.83
C LEU A 158 4.15 -8.40 13.24
N ASN A 159 4.28 -7.18 13.77
CA ASN A 159 4.89 -6.89 15.07
C ASN A 159 6.39 -7.25 15.15
N LYS A 160 7.11 -7.22 14.03
CA LYS A 160 8.56 -7.46 13.97
C LYS A 160 9.34 -6.29 13.37
N GLY A 161 8.69 -5.15 13.20
CA GLY A 161 9.28 -3.93 12.65
C GLY A 161 9.21 -3.87 11.12
N PRO A 162 9.64 -2.72 10.57
CA PRO A 162 9.68 -2.51 9.13
C PRO A 162 10.56 -3.52 8.41
N MET A 163 10.29 -3.68 7.14
CA MET A 163 11.11 -4.44 6.21
C MET A 163 12.00 -3.47 5.44
N ILE A 164 13.33 -3.66 5.51
CA ILE A 164 14.30 -2.88 4.74
C ILE A 164 14.51 -3.57 3.40
N GLY A 165 14.18 -2.88 2.31
CA GLY A 165 14.28 -3.40 0.95
C GLY A 165 15.73 -3.56 0.49
N ILE A 166 16.02 -4.67 -0.17
CA ILE A 166 17.26 -4.96 -0.89
C ILE A 166 16.87 -5.46 -2.28
N ALA A 167 17.14 -4.67 -3.32
CA ALA A 167 16.81 -4.99 -4.70
C ALA A 167 17.87 -4.41 -5.65
N PRO A 168 17.99 -4.91 -6.89
CA PRO A 168 18.95 -4.38 -7.87
C PRO A 168 18.77 -2.88 -8.17
N VAL A 169 17.56 -2.35 -8.11
CA VAL A 169 17.24 -0.94 -8.38
C VAL A 169 17.55 -0.02 -7.18
N LEU A 170 17.62 -0.58 -5.97
CA LEU A 170 17.88 0.19 -4.76
C LEU A 170 19.37 0.45 -4.53
N ASP A 171 19.70 1.59 -3.93
CA ASP A 171 21.07 1.86 -3.49
C ASP A 171 21.39 1.01 -2.25
N TYR A 172 22.26 0.02 -2.42
CA TYR A 172 22.64 -0.90 -1.35
C TYR A 172 23.22 -0.21 -0.12
N ARG A 173 23.89 0.95 -0.28
CA ARG A 173 24.44 1.71 0.85
C ARG A 173 23.33 2.28 1.72
N ILE A 174 22.21 2.73 1.11
CA ILE A 174 21.03 3.18 1.87
C ILE A 174 20.45 2.02 2.68
N SER A 175 20.29 0.84 2.07
CA SER A 175 19.80 -0.34 2.77
C SER A 175 20.71 -0.74 3.95
N GLN A 176 22.03 -0.69 3.77
CA GLN A 176 22.99 -0.96 4.85
C GLN A 176 22.93 0.11 5.95
N LYS A 177 22.86 1.40 5.59
CA LYS A 177 22.75 2.49 6.57
C LYS A 177 21.44 2.43 7.35
N LEU A 178 20.33 2.07 6.72
CA LEU A 178 19.05 1.81 7.42
C LEU A 178 19.20 0.68 8.44
N LYS A 179 19.85 -0.42 8.06
CA LYS A 179 20.14 -1.54 8.97
C LYS A 179 21.00 -1.10 10.15
N GLU A 180 22.12 -0.44 9.90
CA GLU A 180 23.01 0.10 10.93
C GLU A 180 22.26 1.05 11.88
N THR A 181 21.41 1.92 11.33
CA THR A 181 20.57 2.83 12.11
C THR A 181 19.60 2.06 12.99
N ALA A 182 18.92 1.04 12.45
CA ALA A 182 18.00 0.20 13.22
C ALA A 182 18.72 -0.50 14.40
N GLU A 183 19.91 -1.06 14.14
CA GLU A 183 20.72 -1.74 15.16
C GLU A 183 21.18 -0.75 16.26
N ALA A 184 21.72 0.42 15.86
CA ALA A 184 22.20 1.44 16.79
C ALA A 184 21.09 2.01 17.68
N LYS A 185 19.88 2.18 17.11
CA LYS A 185 18.71 2.73 17.80
C LYS A 185 17.80 1.66 18.42
N LYS A 186 18.17 0.39 18.29
CA LYS A 186 17.42 -0.78 18.80
C LYS A 186 15.98 -0.82 18.27
N ILE A 187 15.80 -0.42 17.03
CA ILE A 187 14.52 -0.52 16.33
C ILE A 187 14.45 -1.92 15.72
N PRO A 188 13.40 -2.70 16.00
CA PRO A 188 13.23 -4.00 15.33
C PRO A 188 13.06 -3.79 13.82
N TYR A 189 13.67 -4.67 13.02
CA TYR A 189 13.57 -4.62 11.57
C TYR A 189 13.65 -6.01 10.97
N GLN A 190 13.26 -6.12 9.72
CA GLN A 190 13.36 -7.33 8.91
C GLN A 190 13.99 -6.95 7.57
N LEU A 191 14.48 -7.93 6.82
CA LEU A 191 15.01 -7.70 5.46
C LEU A 191 14.00 -8.20 4.44
N GLU A 192 13.80 -7.42 3.38
CA GLU A 192 13.01 -7.78 2.21
C GLU A 192 13.93 -7.87 1.00
N ILE A 193 14.20 -9.11 0.57
CA ILE A 193 15.14 -9.37 -0.52
C ILE A 193 14.35 -9.65 -1.79
N MET A 194 14.50 -8.76 -2.77
CA MET A 194 13.84 -8.83 -4.06
C MET A 194 14.89 -9.03 -5.17
N GLY A 195 14.69 -10.01 -6.02
CA GLY A 195 15.65 -10.35 -7.07
C GLY A 195 15.51 -9.54 -8.36
N ASP A 196 14.48 -8.70 -8.45
CA ASP A 196 14.13 -7.93 -9.64
C ASP A 196 13.63 -6.53 -9.23
N SER A 197 12.53 -6.03 -9.76
CA SER A 197 11.88 -4.79 -9.35
C SER A 197 11.34 -4.88 -7.92
N THR A 198 11.11 -3.72 -7.32
CA THR A 198 10.46 -3.65 -6.00
C THR A 198 8.93 -3.71 -6.12
N GLY A 199 8.38 -3.35 -7.28
CA GLY A 199 6.94 -3.19 -7.48
C GLY A 199 6.36 -2.01 -6.72
N THR A 200 7.17 -1.00 -6.42
CA THR A 200 6.77 0.20 -5.69
C THR A 200 7.25 1.46 -6.41
N ASN A 201 6.86 2.63 -5.94
CA ASN A 201 7.36 3.91 -6.45
C ASN A 201 8.91 4.04 -6.42
N ALA A 202 9.61 3.20 -5.67
CA ALA A 202 11.08 3.20 -5.65
C ALA A 202 11.68 2.93 -7.02
N ASP A 203 11.05 2.07 -7.83
CA ASP A 203 11.52 1.71 -9.16
C ASP A 203 11.54 2.93 -10.09
N ASP A 204 10.49 3.74 -10.05
CA ASP A 204 10.33 4.94 -10.88
C ASP A 204 11.23 6.09 -10.41
N ILE A 205 11.33 6.29 -9.09
CA ILE A 205 12.11 7.37 -8.51
C ILE A 205 13.61 7.13 -8.74
N ALA A 206 14.06 5.89 -8.62
CA ALA A 206 15.47 5.53 -8.81
C ALA A 206 16.00 5.91 -10.19
N ILE A 207 15.16 5.87 -11.23
CA ILE A 207 15.54 6.21 -12.61
C ILE A 207 15.09 7.60 -13.05
N SER A 208 14.49 8.40 -12.16
CA SER A 208 14.00 9.74 -12.49
C SER A 208 15.17 10.66 -12.87
N LYS A 209 15.06 11.34 -14.02
CA LYS A 209 16.12 12.22 -14.59
C LYS A 209 17.47 11.52 -14.74
N GLY A 210 18.44 11.91 -13.92
CA GLY A 210 19.79 11.34 -13.85
C GLY A 210 19.93 10.22 -12.81
N GLY A 211 18.84 9.81 -12.22
CA GLY A 211 18.78 8.88 -11.11
C GLY A 211 18.79 9.56 -9.74
N ILE A 212 18.02 9.02 -8.80
CA ILE A 212 18.04 9.42 -7.39
C ILE A 212 18.40 8.16 -6.58
N ARG A 213 19.40 8.28 -5.70
CA ARG A 213 19.75 7.16 -4.80
C ARG A 213 18.52 6.82 -3.95
N THR A 214 17.97 5.64 -4.12
CA THR A 214 16.68 5.27 -3.52
C THR A 214 16.83 4.06 -2.61
N GLY A 215 16.28 4.15 -1.40
CA GLY A 215 16.03 3.05 -0.49
C GLY A 215 14.55 2.78 -0.34
N LEU A 216 14.19 1.63 0.23
CA LEU A 216 12.81 1.22 0.47
C LEU A 216 12.62 0.76 1.91
N VAL A 217 11.55 1.22 2.55
CA VAL A 217 11.09 0.77 3.86
C VAL A 217 9.63 0.37 3.73
N SER A 218 9.35 -0.93 3.91
CA SER A 218 8.01 -1.48 3.75
C SER A 218 7.38 -1.82 5.11
N VAL A 219 6.09 -1.54 5.27
CA VAL A 219 5.29 -1.97 6.42
C VAL A 219 4.73 -3.36 6.13
N PRO A 220 4.97 -4.37 7.00
CA PRO A 220 4.38 -5.70 6.79
C PRO A 220 2.85 -5.63 6.80
N GLN A 221 2.21 -6.20 5.78
CA GLN A 221 0.76 -6.19 5.59
C GLN A 221 0.23 -7.56 5.18
N ARG A 222 -0.91 -7.97 5.74
CA ARG A 222 -1.68 -9.13 5.30
C ARG A 222 -2.84 -8.73 4.42
N ASN A 223 -3.27 -9.66 3.58
CA ASN A 223 -4.45 -9.51 2.72
C ASN A 223 -4.38 -8.29 1.80
N MET A 224 -3.19 -7.95 1.31
CA MET A 224 -2.95 -6.86 0.37
C MET A 224 -3.93 -6.91 -0.81
N HIS A 225 -4.37 -5.75 -1.29
CA HIS A 225 -5.34 -5.58 -2.38
C HIS A 225 -6.72 -6.22 -2.09
N THR A 226 -7.12 -6.26 -0.82
CA THR A 226 -8.48 -6.68 -0.42
C THR A 226 -9.18 -5.60 0.39
N GLY A 227 -10.46 -5.79 0.66
CA GLY A 227 -11.23 -4.88 1.52
C GLY A 227 -10.91 -5.01 3.03
N VAL A 228 -10.00 -5.91 3.42
CA VAL A 228 -9.68 -6.24 4.83
C VAL A 228 -8.18 -6.43 5.02
N GLU A 229 -7.40 -5.50 4.56
CA GLU A 229 -5.95 -5.45 4.79
C GLU A 229 -5.64 -5.28 6.27
N ILE A 230 -4.55 -5.89 6.74
CA ILE A 230 -4.19 -5.90 8.17
C ILE A 230 -2.74 -5.48 8.34
N ILE A 231 -2.51 -4.50 9.21
CA ILE A 231 -1.18 -4.04 9.62
C ILE A 231 -1.07 -3.98 11.14
N SER A 232 0.15 -3.84 11.64
CA SER A 232 0.44 -3.53 13.04
C SER A 232 0.75 -2.05 13.22
N LEU A 233 0.12 -1.39 14.17
CA LEU A 233 0.43 0.01 14.51
C LEU A 233 1.86 0.16 15.04
N GLU A 234 2.40 -0.87 15.69
CA GLU A 234 3.78 -0.89 16.17
C GLU A 234 4.77 -0.89 14.99
N ASP A 235 4.49 -1.64 13.91
CA ASP A 235 5.33 -1.66 12.73
C ASP A 235 5.30 -0.30 12.00
N VAL A 236 4.14 0.37 11.92
CA VAL A 236 4.01 1.74 11.40
C VAL A 236 4.86 2.73 12.20
N GLU A 237 4.78 2.70 13.54
CA GLU A 237 5.58 3.58 14.41
C GLU A 237 7.07 3.29 14.30
N ASN A 238 7.48 2.02 14.23
CA ASN A 238 8.87 1.63 14.08
C ASN A 238 9.43 2.01 12.70
N SER A 239 8.62 1.92 11.65
CA SER A 239 8.99 2.41 10.31
C SER A 239 9.25 3.92 10.32
N ALA A 240 8.35 4.68 10.93
CA ALA A 240 8.50 6.13 11.05
C ALA A 240 9.74 6.53 11.87
N LYS A 241 10.01 5.82 12.97
CA LYS A 241 11.22 6.04 13.79
C LYS A 241 12.48 5.74 13.00
N LEU A 242 12.53 4.61 12.28
CA LEU A 242 13.69 4.23 11.48
C LEU A 242 14.02 5.30 10.43
N ILE A 243 13.01 5.77 9.70
CA ILE A 243 13.16 6.81 8.69
C ILE A 243 13.63 8.12 9.33
N ALA A 244 13.02 8.52 10.45
CA ALA A 244 13.41 9.75 11.14
C ALA A 244 14.86 9.70 11.66
N GLU A 245 15.29 8.58 12.25
CA GLU A 245 16.65 8.39 12.75
C GLU A 245 17.68 8.33 11.61
N TYR A 246 17.34 7.72 10.49
CA TYR A 246 18.16 7.75 9.27
C TYR A 246 18.38 9.18 8.78
N ILE A 247 17.31 9.97 8.67
CA ILE A 247 17.37 11.36 8.22
C ILE A 247 18.18 12.23 9.18
N LEU A 248 17.92 12.12 10.48
CA LEU A 248 18.64 12.88 11.53
C LEU A 248 20.10 12.44 11.67
N GLY A 249 20.43 11.22 11.30
CA GLY A 249 21.78 10.71 11.19
C GLY A 249 22.55 11.19 9.95
N GLY A 250 21.95 12.02 9.09
CA GLY A 250 22.57 12.63 7.92
C GLY A 250 22.55 11.76 6.65
N GLY A 251 21.80 10.66 6.64
CA GLY A 251 21.73 9.77 5.49
C GLY A 251 23.08 9.12 5.15
N LEU A 252 23.45 9.05 3.88
CA LEU A 252 24.73 8.49 3.42
C LEU A 252 25.92 9.44 3.61
N ASP A 253 25.67 10.73 3.73
CA ASP A 253 26.73 11.75 3.73
C ASP A 253 27.16 12.16 5.16
N ALA A 254 26.78 11.37 6.18
CA ALA A 254 27.12 11.58 7.59
C ALA A 254 28.37 10.83 8.04
#